data_8f07f7f255c281b74e8d1efba438488a
#
_entry.id   8f07f7f255c281b74e8d1efba438488a
#
_cell.length_a   1.000
_cell.length_b   1.000
_cell.length_c   1.000
_cell.angle_alpha   90.00
_cell.angle_beta   90.00
_cell.angle_gamma   90.00
#
_symmetry.space_group_name_H-M   'P 1'
#
loop_
_entity.id
_entity.type
_entity.pdbx_description
1 polymer ?
#
loop_
_entity_poly.entity_id
_entity_poly.type
_entity_poly.pdbx_seq_one_letter_code
_entity_poly.pdbx_strand_id
1 'polypeptide(L)'
;MNDITAAVAALKEQLGDRLCIMGHHYQNDAVVAHCDVTGDSLELARRVPGVDAEHIVFCGVFFMGESAALLAKPGQAVHLPEPGADCMMSLMTPAGLARRVLEQLTATGRRIVPLAYVNTTLGLKAVVGEYGGAVCTSANAETMLRWALDQGDGVLFLPDKHLGRNMAKKLGLAPDRQHILRLNGHGLINPESQPLERPLLLWPGCCAIHARLKPEQAAAARAAHPGCRVVAHPECRPE
;
A
#
# COMPACT_ATOMS: atom_id res chain seq x y z
N MET A 1 -32.79 -3.37 4.24
CA MET A 1 -31.88 -2.47 3.52
C MET A 1 -32.42 -1.04 3.39
N ASN A 2 -33.67 -0.85 3.08
CA ASN A 2 -34.25 0.51 2.90
C ASN A 2 -34.17 1.43 4.13
N ASP A 3 -34.17 0.87 5.34
CA ASP A 3 -34.17 1.65 6.60
C ASP A 3 -32.75 2.27 6.86
N ILE A 4 -31.70 1.51 6.71
CA ILE A 4 -30.32 1.99 6.96
C ILE A 4 -29.93 3.07 5.95
N THR A 5 -30.22 2.87 4.67
CA THR A 5 -29.94 3.85 3.60
C THR A 5 -30.65 5.17 3.86
N ALA A 6 -31.92 5.11 4.27
CA ALA A 6 -32.71 6.29 4.61
C ALA A 6 -32.15 6.99 5.87
N ALA A 7 -31.74 6.23 6.89
CA ALA A 7 -31.11 6.78 8.09
C ALA A 7 -29.78 7.49 7.81
N VAL A 8 -28.93 6.91 6.96
CA VAL A 8 -27.66 7.56 6.53
C VAL A 8 -27.95 8.86 5.78
N ALA A 9 -28.92 8.85 4.85
CA ALA A 9 -29.30 10.06 4.11
C ALA A 9 -29.82 11.17 5.02
N ALA A 10 -30.67 10.83 5.98
CA ALA A 10 -31.19 11.80 6.97
C ALA A 10 -30.08 12.39 7.86
N LEU A 11 -29.10 11.58 8.29
CA LEU A 11 -27.96 12.05 9.07
C LEU A 11 -27.04 12.96 8.23
N LYS A 12 -26.81 12.64 6.95
CA LYS A 12 -26.08 13.53 6.03
C LYS A 12 -26.76 14.89 5.89
N GLU A 13 -28.08 14.91 5.71
CA GLU A 13 -28.84 16.15 5.64
C GLU A 13 -28.77 16.95 6.93
N GLN A 14 -28.89 16.28 8.08
CA GLN A 14 -28.81 16.93 9.40
C GLN A 14 -27.42 17.54 9.68
N LEU A 15 -26.34 16.86 9.29
CA LEU A 15 -24.97 17.30 9.53
C LEU A 15 -24.48 18.30 8.47
N GLY A 16 -25.02 18.23 7.25
CA GLY A 16 -24.65 19.13 6.15
C GLY A 16 -23.15 19.19 5.93
N ASP A 17 -22.62 20.40 5.80
CA ASP A 17 -21.20 20.67 5.54
C ASP A 17 -20.25 20.23 6.68
N ARG A 18 -20.78 19.85 7.84
CA ARG A 18 -20.00 19.32 8.95
C ARG A 18 -19.55 17.87 8.75
N LEU A 19 -20.08 17.15 7.75
CA LEU A 19 -19.77 15.77 7.45
C LEU A 19 -19.25 15.61 6.04
N CYS A 20 -18.14 14.88 5.90
CA CYS A 20 -17.65 14.36 4.62
C CYS A 20 -17.47 12.84 4.71
N ILE A 21 -18.12 12.10 3.83
CA ILE A 21 -17.95 10.64 3.70
C ILE A 21 -16.99 10.38 2.55
N MET A 22 -15.83 9.83 2.87
CA MET A 22 -14.81 9.44 1.89
C MET A 22 -14.78 7.92 1.77
N GLY A 23 -14.81 7.38 0.55
CA GLY A 23 -14.83 5.94 0.33
C GLY A 23 -13.86 5.47 -0.74
N HIS A 24 -13.15 4.36 -0.45
CA HIS A 24 -12.36 3.72 -1.48
C HIS A 24 -13.28 3.08 -2.52
N HIS A 25 -12.93 3.22 -3.79
CA HIS A 25 -13.78 2.78 -4.91
C HIS A 25 -14.03 1.26 -4.96
N TYR A 26 -13.33 0.44 -4.19
CA TYR A 26 -13.62 -1.00 -4.07
C TYR A 26 -14.74 -1.32 -3.06
N GLN A 27 -15.24 -0.34 -2.32
CA GLN A 27 -16.35 -0.56 -1.40
C GLN A 27 -17.61 -1.02 -2.16
N ASN A 28 -18.51 -1.68 -1.43
CA ASN A 28 -19.80 -2.07 -2.00
C ASN A 28 -20.55 -0.84 -2.52
N ASP A 29 -21.25 -0.98 -3.64
CA ASP A 29 -21.98 0.12 -4.28
C ASP A 29 -22.96 0.83 -3.32
N ALA A 30 -23.57 0.07 -2.40
CA ALA A 30 -24.44 0.62 -1.36
C ALA A 30 -23.71 1.58 -0.39
N VAL A 31 -22.41 1.40 -0.19
CA VAL A 31 -21.57 2.32 0.61
C VAL A 31 -21.09 3.48 -0.26
N VAL A 32 -20.62 3.19 -1.47
CA VAL A 32 -20.14 4.20 -2.43
C VAL A 32 -21.22 5.23 -2.74
N ALA A 33 -22.49 4.81 -2.83
CA ALA A 33 -23.62 5.70 -3.07
C ALA A 33 -23.79 6.81 -2.01
N HIS A 34 -23.23 6.65 -0.81
CA HIS A 34 -23.27 7.65 0.26
C HIS A 34 -22.02 8.52 0.32
N CYS A 35 -20.93 8.16 -0.40
CA CYS A 35 -19.68 8.89 -0.36
C CYS A 35 -19.77 10.23 -1.10
N ASP A 36 -19.20 11.27 -0.50
CA ASP A 36 -19.02 12.58 -1.12
C ASP A 36 -17.75 12.62 -1.97
N VAL A 37 -16.77 11.81 -1.59
CA VAL A 37 -15.48 11.67 -2.28
C VAL A 37 -15.14 10.19 -2.43
N THR A 38 -14.84 9.76 -3.65
CA THR A 38 -14.35 8.40 -3.94
C THR A 38 -13.00 8.46 -4.64
N GLY A 39 -12.17 7.44 -4.42
CA GLY A 39 -10.86 7.35 -5.03
C GLY A 39 -10.04 6.16 -4.57
N ASP A 40 -8.79 6.09 -4.99
CA ASP A 40 -7.81 5.15 -4.44
C ASP A 40 -7.20 5.66 -3.12
N SER A 41 -6.37 4.83 -2.48
CA SER A 41 -5.78 5.13 -1.17
C SER A 41 -4.96 6.43 -1.16
N LEU A 42 -4.20 6.72 -2.22
CA LEU A 42 -3.38 7.93 -2.30
C LEU A 42 -4.22 9.16 -2.67
N GLU A 43 -5.14 9.00 -3.59
CA GLU A 43 -6.05 10.07 -4.01
C GLU A 43 -6.87 10.56 -2.81
N LEU A 44 -7.47 9.64 -2.06
CA LEU A 44 -8.24 9.99 -0.86
C LEU A 44 -7.36 10.67 0.18
N ALA A 45 -6.16 10.14 0.46
CA ALA A 45 -5.23 10.76 1.41
C ALA A 45 -4.87 12.20 1.00
N ARG A 46 -4.61 12.45 -0.29
CA ARG A 46 -4.32 13.79 -0.82
C ARG A 46 -5.49 14.76 -0.73
N ARG A 47 -6.71 14.27 -0.72
CA ARG A 47 -7.92 15.11 -0.62
C ARG A 47 -8.24 15.52 0.81
N VAL A 48 -7.82 14.75 1.82
CA VAL A 48 -8.10 15.04 3.24
C VAL A 48 -7.75 16.47 3.66
N PRO A 49 -6.56 17.03 3.34
CA PRO A 49 -6.22 18.41 3.72
C PRO A 49 -7.16 19.49 3.13
N GLY A 50 -7.85 19.16 2.02
CA GLY A 50 -8.82 20.05 1.38
C GLY A 50 -10.25 19.92 1.91
N VAL A 51 -10.52 18.98 2.82
CA VAL A 51 -11.84 18.82 3.44
C VAL A 51 -12.00 19.82 4.57
N ASP A 52 -13.13 20.53 4.59
CA ASP A 52 -13.45 21.51 5.66
C ASP A 52 -14.41 20.96 6.72
N ALA A 53 -15.02 19.80 6.50
CA ALA A 53 -15.95 19.17 7.43
C ALA A 53 -15.28 18.83 8.78
N GLU A 54 -16.03 18.97 9.87
CA GLU A 54 -15.58 18.61 11.23
C GLU A 54 -15.41 17.08 11.37
N HIS A 55 -16.26 16.31 10.68
CA HIS A 55 -16.29 14.86 10.74
C HIS A 55 -16.00 14.29 9.37
N ILE A 56 -14.96 13.45 9.29
CA ILE A 56 -14.59 12.67 8.10
C ILE A 56 -14.90 11.21 8.39
N VAL A 57 -15.92 10.65 7.75
CA VAL A 57 -16.18 9.19 7.81
C VAL A 57 -15.41 8.54 6.68
N PHE A 58 -14.42 7.70 7.03
CA PHE A 58 -13.55 7.08 6.06
C PHE A 58 -13.92 5.62 5.84
N CYS A 59 -14.59 5.32 4.72
CA CYS A 59 -15.00 3.96 4.32
C CYS A 59 -13.84 3.29 3.57
N GLY A 60 -12.97 2.62 4.33
CA GLY A 60 -11.78 1.94 3.85
C GLY A 60 -11.19 1.04 4.93
N VAL A 61 -9.99 0.51 4.68
CA VAL A 61 -9.27 -0.31 5.67
C VAL A 61 -8.44 0.56 6.62
N PHE A 62 -8.04 -0.01 7.74
CA PHE A 62 -7.46 0.70 8.88
C PHE A 62 -6.30 1.63 8.52
N PHE A 63 -5.28 1.16 7.76
CA PHE A 63 -4.13 2.00 7.39
C PHE A 63 -4.50 3.25 6.57
N MET A 64 -5.63 3.23 5.88
CA MET A 64 -6.14 4.40 5.14
C MET A 64 -6.74 5.43 6.10
N GLY A 65 -7.49 4.96 7.11
CA GLY A 65 -7.99 5.81 8.20
C GLY A 65 -6.86 6.44 9.02
N GLU A 66 -5.79 5.67 9.34
CA GLU A 66 -4.57 6.20 9.96
C GLU A 66 -3.98 7.35 9.11
N SER A 67 -3.88 7.15 7.80
CA SER A 67 -3.34 8.15 6.88
C SER A 67 -4.23 9.40 6.81
N ALA A 68 -5.57 9.21 6.81
CA ALA A 68 -6.52 10.30 6.85
C ALA A 68 -6.42 11.09 8.16
N ALA A 69 -6.31 10.40 9.30
CA ALA A 69 -6.17 11.04 10.61
C ALA A 69 -4.88 11.86 10.73
N LEU A 70 -3.76 11.36 10.13
CA LEU A 70 -2.50 12.11 10.11
C LEU A 70 -2.60 13.40 9.29
N LEU A 71 -3.38 13.39 8.20
CA LEU A 71 -3.48 14.50 7.25
C LEU A 71 -4.65 15.44 7.55
N ALA A 72 -5.53 15.06 8.46
CA ALA A 72 -6.66 15.90 8.89
C ALA A 72 -6.19 17.18 9.58
N LYS A 73 -6.98 18.24 9.45
CA LYS A 73 -6.73 19.52 10.11
C LYS A 73 -6.93 19.40 11.63
N PRO A 74 -6.28 20.25 12.44
CA PRO A 74 -6.59 20.34 13.86
C PRO A 74 -8.08 20.57 14.10
N GLY A 75 -8.66 19.78 14.98
CA GLY A 75 -10.09 19.85 15.31
C GLY A 75 -11.01 18.97 14.46
N GLN A 76 -10.53 18.37 13.38
CA GLN A 76 -11.28 17.38 12.61
C GLN A 76 -11.21 15.99 13.28
N ALA A 77 -12.32 15.26 13.24
CA ALA A 77 -12.40 13.87 13.69
C ALA A 77 -12.53 12.91 12.50
N VAL A 78 -11.63 11.92 12.42
CA VAL A 78 -11.71 10.86 11.42
C VAL A 78 -12.33 9.61 12.05
N HIS A 79 -13.41 9.13 11.45
CA HIS A 79 -14.19 8.00 11.91
C HIS A 79 -14.04 6.83 10.93
N LEU A 80 -13.70 5.65 11.43
CA LEU A 80 -13.74 4.40 10.69
C LEU A 80 -14.99 3.62 11.09
N PRO A 81 -15.90 3.30 10.15
CA PRO A 81 -17.10 2.53 10.46
C PRO A 81 -16.80 1.13 11.01
N GLU A 82 -15.70 0.52 10.56
CA GLU A 82 -15.23 -0.79 11.02
C GLU A 82 -13.70 -0.73 11.25
N PRO A 83 -13.27 -0.44 12.50
CA PRO A 83 -11.84 -0.39 12.83
C PRO A 83 -11.12 -1.73 12.68
N GLY A 84 -11.86 -2.86 12.69
CA GLY A 84 -11.31 -4.20 12.46
C GLY A 84 -11.09 -4.54 10.99
N ALA A 85 -11.55 -3.70 10.05
CA ALA A 85 -11.30 -3.88 8.64
C ALA A 85 -9.84 -3.57 8.32
N ASP A 86 -9.03 -4.60 8.15
CA ASP A 86 -7.60 -4.44 7.92
C ASP A 86 -7.15 -5.07 6.61
N CYS A 87 -6.05 -4.56 6.08
CA CYS A 87 -5.34 -5.16 4.95
C CYS A 87 -4.27 -6.10 5.50
N MET A 88 -4.43 -7.41 5.32
CA MET A 88 -3.46 -8.40 5.80
C MET A 88 -2.03 -8.11 5.35
N MET A 89 -1.84 -7.54 4.16
CA MET A 89 -0.52 -7.16 3.66
C MET A 89 0.09 -6.02 4.47
N SER A 90 -0.73 -5.07 4.97
CA SER A 90 -0.24 -3.94 5.78
C SER A 90 0.43 -4.40 7.08
N LEU A 91 0.03 -5.56 7.59
CA LEU A 91 0.56 -6.17 8.81
C LEU A 91 1.80 -7.05 8.57
N MET A 92 2.15 -7.35 7.31
CA MET A 92 3.28 -8.24 6.99
C MET A 92 4.66 -7.60 7.22
N THR A 93 4.70 -6.29 7.50
CA THR A 93 5.94 -5.57 7.78
C THR A 93 5.80 -4.77 9.08
N PRO A 94 5.95 -5.42 10.24
CA PRO A 94 5.95 -4.70 11.51
C PRO A 94 7.06 -3.64 11.56
N ALA A 95 6.74 -2.42 11.97
CA ALA A 95 7.66 -1.27 11.98
C ALA A 95 8.98 -1.57 12.73
N GLY A 96 8.91 -2.21 13.90
CA GLY A 96 10.09 -2.57 14.67
C GLY A 96 10.98 -3.62 13.99
N LEU A 97 10.40 -4.55 13.22
CA LEU A 97 11.18 -5.50 12.42
C LEU A 97 11.82 -4.82 11.21
N ALA A 98 11.09 -3.95 10.53
CA ALA A 98 11.63 -3.18 9.41
C ALA A 98 12.81 -2.31 9.83
N ARG A 99 12.72 -1.65 11.00
CA ARG A 99 13.81 -0.87 11.60
C ARG A 99 15.05 -1.74 11.80
N ARG A 100 14.92 -2.88 12.49
CA ARG A 100 16.06 -3.81 12.70
C ARG A 100 16.70 -4.29 11.40
N VAL A 101 15.89 -4.60 10.39
CA VAL A 101 16.40 -5.00 9.08
C VAL A 101 17.16 -3.87 8.41
N LEU A 102 16.65 -2.64 8.46
CA LEU A 102 17.35 -1.45 7.93
C LEU A 102 18.67 -1.20 8.67
N GLU A 103 18.69 -1.30 10.00
CA GLU A 103 19.91 -1.21 10.81
C GLU A 103 20.95 -2.25 10.38
N GLN A 104 20.53 -3.51 10.20
CA GLN A 104 21.42 -4.59 9.72
C GLN A 104 21.96 -4.35 8.31
N LEU A 105 21.10 -3.85 7.39
CA LEU A 105 21.48 -3.57 6.02
C LEU A 105 22.44 -2.36 5.90
N THR A 106 22.27 -1.36 6.76
CA THR A 106 23.07 -0.13 6.76
C THR A 106 24.36 -0.25 7.59
N ALA A 107 24.48 -1.28 8.45
CA ALA A 107 25.68 -1.52 9.28
C ALA A 107 26.97 -1.68 8.45
N THR A 108 26.86 -2.03 7.17
CA THR A 108 27.99 -2.13 6.23
C THR A 108 28.43 -0.78 5.63
N GLY A 109 27.80 0.34 6.06
CA GLY A 109 28.03 1.68 5.51
C GLY A 109 27.25 1.97 4.22
N ARG A 110 26.44 1.04 3.72
CA ARG A 110 25.57 1.26 2.56
C ARG A 110 24.38 2.14 2.88
N ARG A 111 24.06 3.03 1.98
CA ARG A 111 22.83 3.82 2.03
C ARG A 111 21.67 3.01 1.40
N ILE A 112 20.82 2.44 2.24
CA ILE A 112 19.63 1.71 1.80
C ILE A 112 18.40 2.61 1.93
N VAL A 113 17.73 2.84 0.81
CA VAL A 113 16.50 3.67 0.74
C VAL A 113 15.27 2.78 0.87
N PRO A 114 14.48 2.87 1.94
CA PRO A 114 13.24 2.12 2.03
C PRO A 114 12.16 2.76 1.14
N LEU A 115 11.51 1.94 0.32
CA LEU A 115 10.37 2.33 -0.49
C LEU A 115 9.16 1.50 -0.08
N ALA A 116 8.20 2.12 0.59
CA ALA A 116 7.01 1.42 1.07
C ALA A 116 5.82 1.60 0.13
N TYR A 117 5.18 0.50 -0.20
CA TYR A 117 3.84 0.55 -0.77
C TYR A 117 2.85 1.11 0.27
N VAL A 118 1.85 1.86 -0.18
CA VAL A 118 0.91 2.58 0.69
C VAL A 118 0.15 1.67 1.66
N ASN A 119 -0.04 0.39 1.29
CA ASN A 119 -0.68 -0.63 2.12
C ASN A 119 0.24 -1.08 3.26
N THR A 120 0.54 -0.19 4.15
CA THR A 120 1.40 -0.35 5.33
C THR A 120 0.90 0.54 6.46
N THR A 121 1.21 0.15 7.70
CA THR A 121 0.84 0.94 8.88
C THR A 121 1.56 2.29 8.93
N LEU A 122 0.98 3.23 9.65
CA LEU A 122 1.60 4.54 9.88
C LEU A 122 2.95 4.42 10.61
N GLY A 123 3.06 3.47 11.55
CA GLY A 123 4.32 3.19 12.23
C GLY A 123 5.45 2.77 11.29
N LEU A 124 5.14 1.96 10.25
CA LEU A 124 6.12 1.63 9.21
C LEU A 124 6.47 2.84 8.35
N LYS A 125 5.48 3.65 7.97
CA LYS A 125 5.72 4.88 7.19
C LYS A 125 6.64 5.85 7.93
N ALA A 126 6.53 5.94 9.26
CA ALA A 126 7.44 6.73 10.08
C ALA A 126 8.88 6.21 9.99
N VAL A 127 9.11 4.90 10.14
CA VAL A 127 10.43 4.28 9.96
C VAL A 127 10.98 4.58 8.56
N VAL A 128 10.16 4.45 7.50
CA VAL A 128 10.56 4.77 6.12
C VAL A 128 11.03 6.23 6.01
N GLY A 129 10.31 7.17 6.61
CA GLY A 129 10.69 8.59 6.61
C GLY A 129 12.00 8.85 7.34
N GLU A 130 12.25 8.21 8.49
CA GLU A 130 13.50 8.35 9.25
C GLU A 130 14.74 7.94 8.45
N TYR A 131 14.62 6.97 7.54
CA TYR A 131 15.69 6.54 6.64
C TYR A 131 15.71 7.28 5.30
N GLY A 132 14.98 8.39 5.17
CA GLY A 132 14.92 9.18 3.93
C GLY A 132 14.25 8.48 2.77
N GLY A 133 13.36 7.53 3.06
CA GLY A 133 12.58 6.80 2.08
C GLY A 133 11.29 7.50 1.68
N ALA A 134 10.44 6.79 0.95
CA ALA A 134 9.18 7.32 0.45
C ALA A 134 8.07 6.26 0.42
N VAL A 135 6.84 6.73 0.22
CA VAL A 135 5.65 5.88 0.02
C VAL A 135 5.25 5.91 -1.46
N CYS A 136 4.88 4.76 -2.00
CA CYS A 136 4.35 4.63 -3.36
C CYS A 136 2.99 3.93 -3.39
N THR A 137 2.32 4.01 -4.53
CA THR A 137 1.13 3.21 -4.87
C THR A 137 1.42 2.34 -6.09
N SER A 138 0.51 1.43 -6.43
CA SER A 138 0.61 0.63 -7.66
C SER A 138 0.69 1.50 -8.92
N ALA A 139 0.10 2.70 -8.91
CA ALA A 139 0.09 3.62 -10.04
C ALA A 139 1.45 4.31 -10.27
N ASN A 140 2.22 4.60 -9.22
CA ASN A 140 3.49 5.34 -9.31
C ASN A 140 4.71 4.56 -8.85
N ALA A 141 4.57 3.26 -8.49
CA ALA A 141 5.65 2.46 -7.93
C ALA A 141 6.88 2.35 -8.86
N GLU A 142 6.68 2.35 -10.18
CA GLU A 142 7.79 2.36 -11.15
C GLU A 142 8.64 3.64 -11.02
N THR A 143 7.98 4.80 -11.04
CA THR A 143 8.65 6.10 -10.91
C THR A 143 9.36 6.23 -9.57
N MET A 144 8.70 5.79 -8.49
CA MET A 144 9.25 5.85 -7.14
C MET A 144 10.40 4.87 -6.93
N LEU A 145 10.35 3.68 -7.55
CA LEU A 145 11.47 2.74 -7.50
C LEU A 145 12.70 3.28 -8.24
N ARG A 146 12.50 3.89 -9.41
CA ARG A 146 13.58 4.57 -10.15
C ARG A 146 14.23 5.66 -9.28
N TRP A 147 13.39 6.53 -8.72
CA TRP A 147 13.85 7.58 -7.80
C TRP A 147 14.66 7.00 -6.63
N ALA A 148 14.15 5.96 -5.97
CA ALA A 148 14.83 5.37 -4.81
C ALA A 148 16.17 4.73 -5.18
N LEU A 149 16.28 4.09 -6.35
CA LEU A 149 17.54 3.53 -6.86
C LEU A 149 18.60 4.61 -7.12
N ASP A 150 18.18 5.83 -7.49
CA ASP A 150 19.08 6.98 -7.71
C ASP A 150 19.51 7.66 -6.39
N GLN A 151 18.86 7.37 -5.27
CA GLN A 151 19.15 8.01 -3.97
C GLN A 151 20.15 7.27 -3.11
N GLY A 152 20.45 6.00 -3.36
CA GLY A 152 21.30 5.19 -2.49
C GLY A 152 21.97 4.02 -3.19
N ASP A 153 22.69 3.22 -2.39
CA ASP A 153 23.39 2.01 -2.87
C ASP A 153 22.43 0.82 -3.06
N GLY A 154 21.21 0.94 -2.55
CA GLY A 154 20.17 -0.07 -2.70
C GLY A 154 18.82 0.40 -2.15
N VAL A 155 17.79 -0.30 -2.56
CA VAL A 155 16.41 -0.06 -2.16
C VAL A 155 15.89 -1.26 -1.38
N LEU A 156 15.25 -1.01 -0.24
CA LEU A 156 14.40 -2.00 0.44
C LEU A 156 12.94 -1.73 0.08
N PHE A 157 12.37 -2.56 -0.78
CA PHE A 157 10.96 -2.45 -1.20
C PHE A 157 10.05 -3.22 -0.23
N LEU A 158 9.04 -2.57 0.30
CA LEU A 158 8.13 -3.04 1.36
C LEU A 158 6.67 -2.88 0.93
N PRO A 159 5.73 -3.71 1.35
CA PRO A 159 5.89 -5.07 1.86
C PRO A 159 5.82 -6.13 0.75
N ASP A 160 5.36 -5.79 -0.46
CA ASP A 160 4.98 -6.71 -1.53
C ASP A 160 6.13 -7.01 -2.50
N LYS A 161 6.65 -8.24 -2.42
CA LYS A 161 7.71 -8.71 -3.32
C LYS A 161 7.27 -8.77 -4.79
N HIS A 162 5.99 -9.04 -5.08
CA HIS A 162 5.50 -9.17 -6.44
C HIS A 162 5.38 -7.81 -7.12
N LEU A 163 4.83 -6.82 -6.42
CA LEU A 163 4.84 -5.43 -6.89
C LEU A 163 6.27 -4.96 -7.15
N GLY A 164 7.19 -5.17 -6.20
CA GLY A 164 8.60 -4.81 -6.37
C GLY A 164 9.26 -5.48 -7.59
N ARG A 165 9.04 -6.79 -7.79
CA ARG A 165 9.55 -7.55 -8.95
C ARG A 165 8.96 -7.08 -10.28
N ASN A 166 7.66 -6.80 -10.30
CA ASN A 166 6.98 -6.31 -11.50
C ASN A 166 7.49 -4.92 -11.90
N MET A 167 7.74 -4.04 -10.91
CA MET A 167 8.33 -2.71 -11.18
C MET A 167 9.79 -2.83 -11.63
N ALA A 168 10.57 -3.70 -11.01
CA ALA A 168 11.94 -3.99 -11.43
C ALA A 168 11.99 -4.49 -12.88
N LYS A 169 11.07 -5.40 -13.27
CA LYS A 169 10.94 -5.88 -14.66
C LYS A 169 10.65 -4.73 -15.63
N LYS A 170 9.73 -3.82 -15.27
CA LYS A 170 9.44 -2.62 -16.09
C LYS A 170 10.64 -1.70 -16.25
N LEU A 171 11.47 -1.57 -15.20
CA LEU A 171 12.71 -0.78 -15.23
C LEU A 171 13.87 -1.50 -15.94
N GLY A 172 13.70 -2.72 -16.41
CA GLY A 172 14.76 -3.52 -17.00
C GLY A 172 15.81 -4.04 -16.00
N LEU A 173 15.49 -4.01 -14.70
CA LEU A 173 16.39 -4.53 -13.67
C LEU A 173 16.36 -6.06 -13.68
N ALA A 174 17.48 -6.67 -14.04
CA ALA A 174 17.59 -8.12 -14.20
C ALA A 174 17.31 -8.88 -12.88
N PRO A 175 16.82 -10.13 -12.95
CA PRO A 175 16.49 -10.92 -11.76
C PRO A 175 17.66 -11.16 -10.81
N ASP A 176 18.88 -11.27 -11.32
CA ASP A 176 20.11 -11.43 -10.53
C ASP A 176 20.50 -10.15 -9.76
N ARG A 177 19.92 -9.02 -10.08
CA ARG A 177 20.06 -7.75 -9.34
C ARG A 177 19.00 -7.54 -8.27
N GLN A 178 18.13 -8.52 -8.04
CA GLN A 178 17.07 -8.49 -7.07
C GLN A 178 17.26 -9.61 -6.04
N HIS A 179 16.86 -9.38 -4.80
CA HIS A 179 16.87 -10.41 -3.76
C HIS A 179 15.66 -10.31 -2.86
N ILE A 180 14.95 -11.43 -2.65
CA ILE A 180 13.90 -11.53 -1.64
C ILE A 180 14.59 -11.90 -0.33
N LEU A 181 14.49 -11.02 0.68
CA LEU A 181 15.12 -11.23 1.98
C LEU A 181 14.58 -12.47 2.68
N ARG A 182 15.46 -13.19 3.35
CA ARG A 182 15.11 -14.24 4.30
C ARG A 182 15.10 -13.64 5.71
N LEU A 183 13.92 -13.60 6.33
CA LEU A 183 13.66 -12.92 7.58
C LEU A 183 13.03 -13.86 8.62
N ASN A 184 13.25 -13.54 9.88
CA ASN A 184 12.47 -14.04 11.02
C ASN A 184 12.07 -12.86 11.93
N GLY A 185 11.48 -13.13 13.10
CA GLY A 185 11.06 -12.08 14.04
C GLY A 185 12.20 -11.21 14.60
N HIS A 186 13.47 -11.60 14.39
CA HIS A 186 14.66 -10.89 14.89
C HIS A 186 15.42 -10.13 13.81
N GLY A 187 15.04 -10.25 12.53
CA GLY A 187 15.70 -9.59 11.41
C GLY A 187 16.14 -10.56 10.31
N LEU A 188 17.28 -10.29 9.69
CA LEU A 188 17.88 -11.12 8.64
C LEU A 188 18.33 -12.48 9.16
N ILE A 189 17.96 -13.54 8.44
CA ILE A 189 18.45 -14.91 8.70
C ILE A 189 19.76 -15.10 7.95
N ASN A 190 20.85 -15.44 8.66
CA ASN A 190 22.17 -15.69 8.05
C ASN A 190 22.52 -14.62 7.00
N PRO A 191 22.69 -13.35 7.40
CA PRO A 191 22.90 -12.24 6.45
C PRO A 191 24.10 -12.47 5.54
N GLU A 192 25.17 -13.13 6.04
CA GLU A 192 26.38 -13.47 5.29
C GLU A 192 26.14 -14.43 4.12
N SER A 193 25.02 -15.15 4.13
CA SER A 193 24.63 -16.10 3.06
C SER A 193 23.58 -15.51 2.10
N GLN A 194 23.27 -14.22 2.21
CA GLN A 194 22.34 -13.52 1.35
C GLN A 194 23.08 -12.48 0.48
N PRO A 195 22.70 -12.32 -0.80
CA PRO A 195 23.32 -11.33 -1.69
C PRO A 195 22.76 -9.92 -1.39
N LEU A 196 23.12 -9.39 -0.22
CA LEU A 196 22.61 -8.11 0.29
C LEU A 196 23.20 -6.90 -0.44
N GLU A 197 24.26 -7.06 -1.23
CA GLU A 197 24.87 -6.05 -2.11
C GLU A 197 23.98 -5.68 -3.31
N ARG A 198 22.96 -6.47 -3.61
CA ARG A 198 22.07 -6.21 -4.75
C ARG A 198 21.33 -4.88 -4.59
N PRO A 199 21.10 -4.16 -5.71
CA PRO A 199 20.46 -2.84 -5.64
C PRO A 199 18.98 -2.88 -5.24
N LEU A 200 18.28 -4.03 -5.41
CA LEU A 200 16.89 -4.17 -4.99
C LEU A 200 16.73 -5.34 -4.03
N LEU A 201 16.41 -5.01 -2.81
CA LEU A 201 16.06 -5.93 -1.73
C LEU A 201 14.54 -5.90 -1.53
N LEU A 202 13.92 -7.06 -1.50
CA LEU A 202 12.47 -7.22 -1.45
C LEU A 202 12.06 -7.84 -0.12
N TRP A 203 11.14 -7.20 0.58
CA TRP A 203 10.47 -7.81 1.72
C TRP A 203 9.66 -9.03 1.27
N PRO A 204 9.62 -10.15 2.03
CA PRO A 204 9.00 -11.40 1.56
C PRO A 204 7.46 -11.42 1.57
N GLY A 205 6.79 -10.31 1.92
CA GLY A 205 5.33 -10.19 1.92
C GLY A 205 4.71 -10.22 0.52
N CYS A 206 3.41 -10.37 0.46
CA CYS A 206 2.61 -10.29 -0.78
C CYS A 206 1.13 -10.11 -0.46
N CYS A 207 0.37 -9.62 -1.42
CA CYS A 207 -1.09 -9.62 -1.33
C CYS A 207 -1.63 -11.06 -1.49
N ALA A 208 -2.30 -11.57 -0.44
CA ALA A 208 -2.85 -12.94 -0.44
C ALA A 208 -3.94 -13.14 -1.51
N ILE A 209 -4.65 -12.09 -1.90
CA ILE A 209 -5.69 -12.15 -2.94
C ILE A 209 -5.05 -12.26 -4.31
N HIS A 210 -4.14 -11.35 -4.67
CA HIS A 210 -3.46 -11.35 -5.97
C HIS A 210 -2.55 -12.56 -6.16
N ALA A 211 -1.96 -13.09 -5.09
CA ALA A 211 -1.14 -14.31 -5.14
C ALA A 211 -1.94 -15.59 -5.54
N ARG A 212 -3.28 -15.56 -5.46
CA ARG A 212 -4.14 -16.67 -5.90
C ARG A 212 -4.40 -16.67 -7.40
N LEU A 213 -4.20 -15.54 -8.08
CA LEU A 213 -4.38 -15.45 -9.52
C LEU A 213 -3.24 -16.17 -10.23
N LYS A 214 -3.61 -17.04 -11.17
CA LYS A 214 -2.68 -17.93 -11.88
C LYS A 214 -2.68 -17.64 -13.39
N PRO A 215 -1.58 -17.88 -14.09
CA PRO A 215 -1.49 -17.71 -15.55
C PRO A 215 -2.57 -18.50 -16.33
N GLU A 216 -2.96 -19.68 -15.83
CA GLU A 216 -3.99 -20.52 -16.45
C GLU A 216 -5.36 -19.83 -16.49
N GLN A 217 -5.68 -19.00 -15.47
CA GLN A 217 -6.92 -18.23 -15.43
C GLN A 217 -6.91 -17.13 -16.52
N ALA A 218 -5.77 -16.49 -16.76
CA ALA A 218 -5.62 -15.52 -17.83
C ALA A 218 -5.73 -16.19 -19.20
N ALA A 219 -5.16 -17.40 -19.37
CA ALA A 219 -5.28 -18.18 -20.60
C ALA A 219 -6.73 -18.61 -20.86
N ALA A 220 -7.43 -19.08 -19.82
CA ALA A 220 -8.83 -19.46 -19.89
C ALA A 220 -9.73 -18.27 -20.27
N ALA A 221 -9.49 -17.09 -19.67
CA ALA A 221 -10.23 -15.87 -20.02
C ALA A 221 -10.04 -15.47 -21.48
N ARG A 222 -8.83 -15.55 -22.02
CA ARG A 222 -8.55 -15.28 -23.45
C ARG A 222 -9.22 -16.30 -24.37
N ALA A 223 -9.26 -17.56 -23.97
CA ALA A 223 -9.93 -18.60 -24.76
C ALA A 223 -11.45 -18.42 -24.77
N ALA A 224 -12.03 -18.07 -23.62
CA ALA A 224 -13.48 -17.83 -23.49
C ALA A 224 -13.94 -16.53 -24.17
N HIS A 225 -13.07 -15.51 -24.24
CA HIS A 225 -13.37 -14.20 -24.78
C HIS A 225 -12.29 -13.77 -25.78
N PRO A 226 -12.29 -14.29 -27.02
CA PRO A 226 -11.32 -13.94 -28.04
C PRO A 226 -11.29 -12.43 -28.30
N GLY A 227 -10.10 -11.83 -28.30
CA GLY A 227 -9.92 -10.38 -28.50
C GLY A 227 -10.04 -9.52 -27.24
N CYS A 228 -10.40 -10.09 -26.10
CA CYS A 228 -10.41 -9.32 -24.83
C CYS A 228 -9.00 -8.94 -24.40
N ARG A 229 -8.88 -7.78 -23.75
CA ARG A 229 -7.66 -7.38 -23.02
C ARG A 229 -7.73 -7.97 -21.62
N VAL A 230 -6.72 -8.72 -21.25
CA VAL A 230 -6.54 -9.16 -19.87
C VAL A 230 -5.68 -8.14 -19.13
N VAL A 231 -6.28 -7.50 -18.13
CA VAL A 231 -5.59 -6.55 -17.25
C VAL A 231 -5.39 -7.20 -15.89
N ALA A 232 -4.19 -7.13 -15.35
CA ALA A 232 -3.86 -7.67 -14.04
C ALA A 232 -3.24 -6.59 -13.16
N HIS A 233 -3.56 -6.63 -11.87
CA HIS A 233 -2.94 -5.74 -10.89
C HIS A 233 -1.44 -6.08 -10.74
N PRO A 234 -0.54 -5.10 -10.56
CA PRO A 234 0.89 -5.35 -10.45
C PRO A 234 1.33 -6.08 -9.17
N GLU A 235 0.43 -6.36 -8.23
CA GLU A 235 0.66 -7.28 -7.10
C GLU A 235 0.49 -8.75 -7.49
N CYS A 236 0.00 -9.06 -8.69
CA CYS A 236 -0.01 -10.42 -9.21
C CYS A 236 1.42 -10.93 -9.40
N ARG A 237 1.59 -12.25 -9.39
CA ARG A 237 2.89 -12.87 -9.63
C ARG A 237 3.45 -12.46 -10.99
N PRO A 238 4.80 -12.31 -11.12
CA PRO A 238 5.42 -11.86 -12.38
C PRO A 238 5.37 -12.85 -13.55
N GLU A 239 5.01 -14.14 -13.31
CA GLU A 239 4.86 -15.19 -14.33
C GLU A 239 3.63 -15.04 -15.21
#